data_bbafeb8747a44423e148b5aab617ee96
#
_entry.id   bbafeb8747a44423e148b5aab617ee96
#
_cell.length_a   1.000
_cell.length_b   1.000
_cell.length_c   1.000
_cell.angle_alpha   90.00
_cell.angle_beta   90.00
_cell.angle_gamma   90.00
#
_symmetry.space_group_name_H-M   'P 1'
#
loop_
_entity.id
_entity.type
_entity.pdbx_description
1 polymer ?
#
loop_
_entity_poly.entity_id
_entity_poly.type
_entity_poly.pdbx_seq_one_letter_code
_entity_poly.pdbx_strand_id
1 'polypeptide(L)'
;MRKVLFLDRDGVINKDVSYLYKISDLEWVDGAKEALAYAHSKGYDLIVVTNQSGVARGYYKESDVQILHDYMAHELDRSGAPILHFYYCPHHKEGIVPLYAVECECRKPKPGMIKQAIKDYDVNISNSFLIGDSQRDVDAAEAAGIKGYLFKGSNPVSYTHLTLP
;
A
#
# COMPACT_ATOMS: atom_id res chain seq x y z
N MET A 1 16.33 -8.82 -11.14
CA MET A 1 15.70 -8.03 -10.04
C MET A 1 14.42 -7.36 -10.53
N ARG A 2 13.45 -7.24 -9.65
CA ARG A 2 12.13 -6.67 -9.98
C ARG A 2 12.12 -5.16 -9.79
N LYS A 3 11.57 -4.42 -10.75
CA LYS A 3 11.19 -3.03 -10.55
C LYS A 3 9.83 -3.06 -9.86
N VAL A 4 9.71 -2.37 -8.72
CA VAL A 4 8.49 -2.38 -7.91
C VAL A 4 7.97 -0.96 -7.70
N LEU A 5 6.67 -0.80 -7.91
CA LEU A 5 5.92 0.35 -7.43
C LEU A 5 5.24 -0.05 -6.13
N PHE A 6 5.71 0.52 -5.03
CA PHE A 6 5.08 0.37 -3.72
C PHE A 6 3.95 1.38 -3.59
N LEU A 7 2.84 0.97 -3.03
CA LEU A 7 1.64 1.80 -2.92
C LEU A 7 1.06 1.73 -1.52
N ASP A 8 0.72 2.89 -0.95
CA ASP A 8 -0.22 2.90 0.15
C ASP A 8 -1.59 2.48 -0.38
N ARG A 9 -2.45 1.98 0.50
CA ARG A 9 -3.80 1.58 0.11
C ARG A 9 -4.77 2.76 0.23
N ASP A 10 -5.01 3.20 1.46
CA ASP A 10 -5.99 4.25 1.76
C ASP A 10 -5.49 5.60 1.26
N GLY A 11 -6.29 6.27 0.45
CA GLY A 11 -5.95 7.57 -0.13
C GLY A 11 -5.19 7.47 -1.47
N VAL A 12 -4.73 6.30 -1.87
CA VAL A 12 -4.01 6.08 -3.13
C VAL A 12 -4.79 5.14 -4.05
N ILE A 13 -5.15 3.97 -3.57
CA ILE A 13 -5.92 2.99 -4.35
C ILE A 13 -7.42 3.14 -4.10
N ASN A 14 -7.80 3.18 -2.84
CA ASN A 14 -9.17 3.43 -2.43
C ASN A 14 -9.28 4.74 -1.66
N LYS A 15 -10.45 5.35 -1.73
CA LYS A 15 -10.71 6.55 -0.94
C LYS A 15 -10.61 6.23 0.54
N ASP A 16 -9.99 7.13 1.30
CA ASP A 16 -9.84 6.96 2.73
C ASP A 16 -11.16 7.37 3.40
N VAL A 17 -11.87 6.37 3.92
CA VAL A 17 -13.13 6.56 4.65
C VAL A 17 -12.96 6.29 6.14
N SER A 18 -11.75 6.36 6.64
CA SER A 18 -11.35 6.03 8.01
C SER A 18 -11.71 4.58 8.38
N TYR A 19 -10.68 3.76 8.50
CA TYR A 19 -10.82 2.35 8.90
C TYR A 19 -11.69 1.51 7.98
N LEU A 20 -11.47 1.63 6.67
CA LEU A 20 -12.16 0.80 5.68
C LEU A 20 -11.86 -0.68 5.92
N TYR A 21 -12.91 -1.50 6.05
CA TYR A 21 -12.74 -2.95 6.13
C TYR A 21 -13.83 -3.74 5.39
N LYS A 22 -14.98 -3.11 5.09
CA LYS A 22 -16.08 -3.77 4.37
C LYS A 22 -15.97 -3.54 2.87
N ILE A 23 -16.18 -4.58 2.10
CA ILE A 23 -16.24 -4.48 0.64
C ILE A 23 -17.32 -3.48 0.20
N SER A 24 -18.48 -3.49 0.90
CA SER A 24 -19.59 -2.59 0.57
C SER A 24 -19.27 -1.10 0.72
N ASP A 25 -18.25 -0.76 1.51
CA ASP A 25 -17.84 0.62 1.74
C ASP A 25 -16.65 1.03 0.87
N LEU A 26 -16.12 0.11 0.06
CA LEU A 26 -14.98 0.37 -0.80
C LEU A 26 -15.36 1.32 -1.93
N GLU A 27 -14.62 2.41 -2.05
CA GLU A 27 -14.68 3.29 -3.21
C GLU A 27 -13.27 3.43 -3.77
N TRP A 28 -13.12 3.19 -5.06
CA TRP A 28 -11.83 3.35 -5.72
C TRP A 28 -11.51 4.82 -5.90
N VAL A 29 -10.24 5.17 -5.77
CA VAL A 29 -9.77 6.50 -6.17
C VAL A 29 -9.93 6.60 -7.69
N ASP A 30 -10.47 7.73 -8.16
CA ASP A 30 -10.72 7.91 -9.60
C ASP A 30 -9.45 7.74 -10.41
N GLY A 31 -9.48 6.86 -11.39
CA GLY A 31 -8.34 6.56 -12.26
C GLY A 31 -7.27 5.68 -11.66
N ALA A 32 -7.44 5.19 -10.41
CA ALA A 32 -6.42 4.34 -9.77
C ALA A 32 -6.18 3.05 -10.55
N LYS A 33 -7.24 2.38 -10.96
CA LYS A 33 -7.11 1.12 -11.72
C LYS A 33 -6.33 1.31 -13.01
N GLU A 34 -6.63 2.39 -13.74
CA GLU A 34 -5.97 2.73 -15.00
C GLU A 34 -4.50 3.08 -14.78
N ALA A 35 -4.20 3.85 -13.72
CA ALA A 35 -2.85 4.24 -13.40
C ALA A 35 -1.99 3.03 -13.01
N LEU A 36 -2.53 2.12 -12.21
CA LEU A 36 -1.83 0.91 -11.81
C LEU A 36 -1.61 -0.04 -12.98
N ALA A 37 -2.61 -0.18 -13.85
CA ALA A 37 -2.48 -0.97 -15.07
C ALA A 37 -1.38 -0.39 -15.98
N TYR A 38 -1.31 0.93 -16.08
CA TYR A 38 -0.26 1.60 -16.84
C TYR A 38 1.12 1.28 -16.27
N ALA A 39 1.29 1.42 -14.97
CA ALA A 39 2.57 1.13 -14.31
C ALA A 39 2.98 -0.34 -14.54
N HIS A 40 2.03 -1.25 -14.41
CA HIS A 40 2.30 -2.66 -14.67
C HIS A 40 2.72 -2.89 -16.13
N SER A 41 2.08 -2.22 -17.08
CA SER A 41 2.43 -2.32 -18.51
C SER A 41 3.84 -1.81 -18.79
N LYS A 42 4.39 -0.97 -17.93
CA LYS A 42 5.76 -0.45 -18.03
C LYS A 42 6.80 -1.33 -17.32
N GLY A 43 6.38 -2.51 -16.85
CA GLY A 43 7.28 -3.48 -16.25
C GLY A 43 7.42 -3.38 -14.73
N TYR A 44 6.55 -2.61 -14.06
CA TYR A 44 6.56 -2.54 -12.60
C TYR A 44 5.67 -3.62 -12.00
N ASP A 45 6.20 -4.34 -11.02
CA ASP A 45 5.37 -5.14 -10.13
C ASP A 45 4.77 -4.23 -9.08
N LEU A 46 3.55 -4.52 -8.66
CA LEU A 46 2.80 -3.68 -7.74
C LEU A 46 2.73 -4.35 -6.38
N ILE A 47 3.18 -3.64 -5.34
CA ILE A 47 3.13 -4.13 -3.96
C ILE A 47 2.49 -3.06 -3.08
N VAL A 48 1.50 -3.48 -2.29
CA VAL A 48 0.82 -2.59 -1.34
C VAL A 48 1.47 -2.72 0.02
N VAL A 49 1.72 -1.58 0.68
CA VAL A 49 2.23 -1.50 2.05
C VAL A 49 1.36 -0.53 2.83
N THR A 50 0.54 -1.04 3.74
CA THR A 50 -0.51 -0.26 4.38
C THR A 50 -0.55 -0.45 5.89
N ASN A 51 -0.69 0.66 6.64
CA ASN A 51 -0.99 0.61 8.07
C ASN A 51 -2.48 0.29 8.24
N GLN A 52 -2.78 -0.71 9.06
CA GLN A 52 -4.16 -1.13 9.36
C GLN A 52 -4.37 -1.21 10.86
N SER A 53 -4.21 -0.09 11.55
CA SER A 53 -4.29 0.00 13.01
C SER A 53 -5.71 -0.26 13.54
N GLY A 54 -6.72 -0.30 12.69
CA GLY A 54 -8.06 -0.67 13.09
C GLY A 54 -8.14 -2.05 13.75
N VAL A 55 -7.21 -2.95 13.40
CA VAL A 55 -7.10 -4.27 14.07
C VAL A 55 -6.73 -4.08 15.53
N ALA A 56 -5.70 -3.30 15.82
CA ALA A 56 -5.26 -3.02 17.20
C ALA A 56 -6.32 -2.26 17.98
N ARG A 57 -7.11 -1.43 17.31
CA ARG A 57 -8.16 -0.62 17.94
C ARG A 57 -9.47 -1.40 18.16
N GLY A 58 -9.54 -2.63 17.67
CA GLY A 58 -10.72 -3.47 17.82
C GLY A 58 -11.86 -3.14 16.85
N TYR A 59 -11.60 -2.36 15.81
CA TYR A 59 -12.64 -1.95 14.85
C TYR A 59 -12.95 -3.06 13.83
N TYR A 60 -11.98 -3.90 13.54
CA TYR A 60 -12.12 -5.05 12.65
C TYR A 60 -10.99 -6.05 12.93
N LYS A 61 -11.08 -7.23 12.32
CA LYS A 61 -10.12 -8.32 12.52
C LYS A 61 -9.16 -8.43 11.33
N GLU A 62 -8.06 -9.15 11.51
CA GLU A 62 -7.16 -9.46 10.40
C GLU A 62 -7.88 -10.21 9.28
N SER A 63 -8.84 -11.09 9.62
CA SER A 63 -9.65 -11.77 8.62
C SER A 63 -10.43 -10.80 7.74
N ASP A 64 -10.91 -9.69 8.31
CA ASP A 64 -11.58 -8.63 7.53
C ASP A 64 -10.61 -7.95 6.57
N VAL A 65 -9.39 -7.70 7.02
CA VAL A 65 -8.34 -7.11 6.17
C VAL A 65 -8.06 -8.04 4.99
N GLN A 66 -7.91 -9.32 5.25
CA GLN A 66 -7.61 -10.30 4.21
C GLN A 66 -8.75 -10.43 3.19
N ILE A 67 -9.98 -10.47 3.66
CA ILE A 67 -11.16 -10.53 2.77
C ILE A 67 -11.20 -9.32 1.84
N LEU A 68 -10.99 -8.12 2.38
CA LEU A 68 -10.96 -6.91 1.57
C LEU A 68 -9.81 -6.92 0.57
N HIS A 69 -8.62 -7.31 1.00
CA HIS A 69 -7.44 -7.38 0.12
C HIS A 69 -7.63 -8.40 -1.00
N ASP A 70 -8.23 -9.55 -0.71
CA ASP A 70 -8.52 -10.57 -1.73
C ASP A 70 -9.48 -10.03 -2.78
N TYR A 71 -10.51 -9.32 -2.34
CA TYR A 71 -11.46 -8.68 -3.26
C TYR A 71 -10.77 -7.62 -4.13
N MET A 72 -9.97 -6.76 -3.51
CA MET A 72 -9.24 -5.71 -4.22
C MET A 72 -8.26 -6.32 -5.22
N ALA A 73 -7.55 -7.37 -4.83
CA ALA A 73 -6.60 -8.07 -5.70
C ALA A 73 -7.31 -8.63 -6.94
N HIS A 74 -8.47 -9.25 -6.74
CA HIS A 74 -9.26 -9.82 -7.82
C HIS A 74 -9.72 -8.73 -8.81
N GLU A 75 -10.27 -7.63 -8.29
CA GLU A 75 -10.76 -6.54 -9.12
C GLU A 75 -9.62 -5.83 -9.87
N LEU A 76 -8.49 -5.64 -9.22
CA LEU A 76 -7.32 -5.03 -9.86
C LEU A 76 -6.73 -5.94 -10.93
N ASP A 77 -6.67 -7.24 -10.67
CA ASP A 77 -6.18 -8.21 -11.66
C ASP A 77 -7.04 -8.15 -12.93
N ARG A 78 -8.36 -8.10 -12.77
CA ARG A 78 -9.29 -7.96 -13.89
C ARG A 78 -9.08 -6.66 -14.68
N SER A 79 -8.53 -5.65 -14.04
CA SER A 79 -8.26 -4.34 -14.66
C SER A 79 -6.85 -4.25 -15.27
N GLY A 80 -6.09 -5.34 -15.28
CA GLY A 80 -4.73 -5.36 -15.80
C GLY A 80 -3.68 -4.86 -14.82
N ALA A 81 -4.02 -4.81 -13.54
CA ALA A 81 -3.15 -4.31 -12.47
C ALA A 81 -2.99 -5.36 -11.36
N PRO A 82 -2.38 -6.51 -11.65
CA PRO A 82 -2.22 -7.55 -10.62
C PRO A 82 -1.32 -7.06 -9.50
N ILE A 83 -1.77 -7.25 -8.25
CA ILE A 83 -0.97 -6.92 -7.07
C ILE A 83 -0.16 -8.15 -6.68
N LEU A 84 1.15 -7.98 -6.61
CA LEU A 84 2.05 -9.07 -6.26
C LEU A 84 1.89 -9.48 -4.79
N HIS A 85 1.74 -8.51 -3.90
CA HIS A 85 1.55 -8.77 -2.47
C HIS A 85 0.93 -7.56 -1.77
N PHE A 86 0.07 -7.84 -0.78
CA PHE A 86 -0.42 -6.83 0.16
C PHE A 86 0.28 -7.05 1.51
N TYR A 87 1.17 -6.14 1.89
CA TYR A 87 1.73 -6.11 3.25
C TYR A 87 0.91 -5.14 4.09
N TYR A 88 0.52 -5.55 5.27
CA TYR A 88 -0.19 -4.67 6.19
C TYR A 88 0.39 -4.78 7.60
N CYS A 89 0.28 -3.69 8.35
CA CYS A 89 0.67 -3.64 9.75
C CYS A 89 -0.58 -3.48 10.62
N PRO A 90 -0.92 -4.47 11.44
CA PRO A 90 -2.11 -4.41 12.29
C PRO A 90 -1.87 -3.73 13.63
N HIS A 91 -0.64 -3.30 13.92
CA HIS A 91 -0.23 -2.85 15.24
C HIS A 91 -0.45 -1.37 15.49
N HIS A 92 -0.71 -1.02 16.73
CA HIS A 92 -0.65 0.35 17.23
C HIS A 92 -0.50 0.31 18.74
N LYS A 93 0.49 1.01 19.29
CA LYS A 93 0.78 1.00 20.73
C LYS A 93 -0.38 1.50 21.59
N GLU A 94 -1.26 2.32 21.03
CA GLU A 94 -2.44 2.85 21.71
C GLU A 94 -3.70 2.03 21.44
N GLY A 95 -3.56 0.84 20.86
CA GLY A 95 -4.68 -0.05 20.60
C GLY A 95 -5.24 -0.66 21.89
N ILE A 96 -6.43 -1.25 21.77
CA ILE A 96 -7.11 -1.91 22.89
C ILE A 96 -7.04 -3.44 22.83
N VAL A 97 -6.65 -4.01 21.69
CA VAL A 97 -6.52 -5.46 21.55
C VAL A 97 -5.08 -5.84 21.94
N PRO A 98 -4.88 -6.56 23.06
CA PRO A 98 -3.53 -6.78 23.60
C PRO A 98 -2.53 -7.38 22.62
N LEU A 99 -2.97 -8.32 21.78
CA LEU A 99 -2.10 -8.96 20.80
C LEU A 99 -1.48 -7.97 19.80
N TYR A 100 -2.22 -6.91 19.46
CA TYR A 100 -1.82 -5.92 18.46
C TYR A 100 -1.45 -4.57 19.04
N ALA A 101 -1.67 -4.36 20.33
CA ALA A 101 -1.40 -3.08 21.01
C ALA A 101 0.07 -3.04 21.44
N VAL A 102 0.95 -3.09 20.46
CA VAL A 102 2.41 -3.18 20.66
C VAL A 102 3.13 -2.27 19.66
N GLU A 103 4.38 -1.92 20.00
CA GLU A 103 5.27 -1.30 19.04
C GLU A 103 5.84 -2.38 18.10
N CYS A 104 6.16 -1.99 16.89
CA CYS A 104 6.66 -2.90 15.87
C CYS A 104 7.60 -2.17 14.92
N GLU A 105 8.23 -2.93 14.02
CA GLU A 105 9.08 -2.37 12.97
C GLU A 105 8.33 -2.20 11.64
N CYS A 106 7.09 -2.68 11.55
CA CYS A 106 6.34 -2.66 10.30
C CYS A 106 5.46 -1.42 10.12
N ARG A 107 5.08 -0.72 11.19
CA ARG A 107 4.21 0.45 11.06
C ARG A 107 4.96 1.64 10.46
N LYS A 108 4.49 2.15 9.32
CA LYS A 108 5.05 3.37 8.70
C LYS A 108 4.94 4.53 9.70
N PRO A 109 5.97 5.33 9.88
CA PRO A 109 7.12 5.57 9.00
C PRO A 109 8.26 4.56 9.13
N LYS A 110 8.14 3.50 9.89
CA LYS A 110 9.17 2.47 9.93
C LYS A 110 9.16 1.65 8.64
N PRO A 111 10.32 1.19 8.17
CA PRO A 111 10.44 0.57 6.84
C PRO A 111 10.23 -0.94 6.81
N GLY A 112 9.73 -1.54 7.89
CA GLY A 112 9.70 -3.00 8.04
C GLY A 112 8.98 -3.74 6.91
N MET A 113 7.81 -3.24 6.48
CA MET A 113 7.06 -3.87 5.41
C MET A 113 7.81 -3.80 4.07
N ILE A 114 8.40 -2.65 3.77
CA ILE A 114 9.15 -2.45 2.52
C ILE A 114 10.41 -3.33 2.52
N LYS A 115 11.13 -3.38 3.64
CA LYS A 115 12.31 -4.24 3.77
C LYS A 115 11.96 -5.72 3.63
N GLN A 116 10.81 -6.14 4.15
CA GLN A 116 10.34 -7.51 3.99
C GLN A 116 10.07 -7.82 2.52
N ALA A 117 9.42 -6.90 1.81
CA ALA A 117 9.16 -7.06 0.38
C ALA A 117 10.44 -7.16 -0.43
N ILE A 118 11.44 -6.32 -0.11
CA ILE A 118 12.74 -6.33 -0.78
C ILE A 118 13.39 -7.72 -0.64
N LYS A 119 13.28 -8.30 0.55
CA LYS A 119 13.81 -9.63 0.84
C LYS A 119 13.02 -10.73 0.11
N ASP A 120 11.68 -10.65 0.13
CA ASP A 120 10.81 -11.68 -0.40
C ASP A 120 10.86 -11.76 -1.93
N TYR A 121 11.08 -10.64 -2.61
CA TYR A 121 10.86 -10.52 -4.05
C TYR A 121 12.07 -10.04 -4.87
N ASP A 122 13.24 -9.99 -4.27
CA ASP A 122 14.47 -9.55 -4.97
C ASP A 122 14.26 -8.22 -5.70
N VAL A 123 13.89 -7.19 -4.94
CA VAL A 123 13.53 -5.86 -5.47
C VAL A 123 14.78 -5.10 -5.92
N ASN A 124 14.70 -4.48 -7.10
CA ASN A 124 15.71 -3.55 -7.57
C ASN A 124 15.46 -2.18 -6.91
N ILE A 125 16.20 -1.90 -5.84
CA ILE A 125 15.99 -0.71 -5.01
C ILE A 125 16.14 0.58 -5.82
N SER A 126 17.16 0.66 -6.69
CA SER A 126 17.45 1.89 -7.43
C SER A 126 16.42 2.20 -8.52
N ASN A 127 15.67 1.20 -8.98
CA ASN A 127 14.65 1.35 -10.02
C ASN A 127 13.22 1.16 -9.49
N SER A 128 13.07 1.18 -8.18
CA SER A 128 11.76 1.06 -7.53
C SER A 128 11.42 2.35 -6.79
N PHE A 129 10.15 2.58 -6.55
CA PHE A 129 9.71 3.77 -5.81
C PHE A 129 8.38 3.50 -5.12
N LEU A 130 7.99 4.45 -4.26
CA LEU A 130 6.74 4.36 -3.50
C LEU A 130 5.89 5.60 -3.76
N ILE A 131 4.59 5.40 -3.86
CA ILE A 131 3.59 6.48 -3.87
C ILE A 131 2.72 6.32 -2.64
N GLY A 132 2.62 7.39 -1.87
CA GLY A 132 1.77 7.45 -0.68
C GLY A 132 1.10 8.81 -0.56
N ASP A 133 0.11 8.92 0.34
CA ASP A 133 -0.63 10.17 0.54
C ASP A 133 -0.17 10.95 1.77
N SER A 134 0.79 10.44 2.52
CA SER A 134 1.29 11.11 3.71
C SER A 134 2.82 11.06 3.80
N GLN A 135 3.38 11.95 4.60
CA GLN A 135 4.84 12.01 4.79
C GLN A 135 5.39 10.72 5.40
N ARG A 136 4.63 10.04 6.24
CA ARG A 136 5.10 8.77 6.83
C ARG A 136 5.33 7.68 5.77
N ASP A 137 4.62 7.73 4.66
CA ASP A 137 4.84 6.81 3.54
C ASP A 137 6.18 7.06 2.88
N VAL A 138 6.47 8.32 2.60
CA VAL A 138 7.74 8.76 2.00
C VAL A 138 8.90 8.44 2.94
N ASP A 139 8.74 8.71 4.23
CA ASP A 139 9.78 8.45 5.24
C ASP A 139 10.09 6.95 5.33
N ALA A 140 9.07 6.10 5.28
CA ALA A 140 9.27 4.65 5.30
C ALA A 140 10.04 4.17 4.06
N ALA A 141 9.70 4.72 2.89
CA ALA A 141 10.40 4.38 1.65
C ALA A 141 11.87 4.80 1.71
N GLU A 142 12.14 6.02 2.13
CA GLU A 142 13.51 6.54 2.22
C GLU A 142 14.33 5.76 3.25
N ALA A 143 13.73 5.37 4.38
CA ALA A 143 14.40 4.54 5.38
C ALA A 143 14.76 3.16 4.83
N ALA A 144 14.05 2.68 3.82
CA ALA A 144 14.35 1.43 3.13
C ALA A 144 15.26 1.61 1.91
N GLY A 145 15.70 2.84 1.62
CA GLY A 145 16.54 3.15 0.47
C GLY A 145 15.79 3.33 -0.84
N ILE A 146 14.47 3.50 -0.78
CA ILE A 146 13.59 3.64 -1.95
C ILE A 146 13.07 5.06 -2.02
N LYS A 147 12.99 5.60 -3.24
CA LYS A 147 12.46 6.94 -3.44
C LYS A 147 10.95 6.97 -3.23
N GLY A 148 10.47 7.92 -2.42
CA GLY A 148 9.05 8.09 -2.16
C GLY A 148 8.50 9.37 -2.74
N TYR A 149 7.24 9.33 -3.19
CA TYR A 149 6.52 10.47 -3.73
C TYR A 149 5.18 10.64 -3.03
N LEU A 150 4.81 11.88 -2.77
CA LEU A 150 3.49 12.20 -2.22
C LEU A 150 2.48 12.36 -3.35
N PHE A 151 1.34 11.68 -3.19
CA PHE A 151 0.18 11.85 -4.03
C PHE A 151 -0.88 12.61 -3.24
N LYS A 152 -1.23 13.82 -3.70
CA LYS A 152 -2.19 14.69 -2.99
C LYS A 152 -3.38 15.07 -3.86
N GLY A 153 -3.55 14.45 -4.99
CA GLY A 153 -4.65 14.75 -5.86
C GLY A 153 -5.80 13.78 -5.71
N SER A 154 -7.00 14.20 -6.13
CA SER A 154 -8.13 13.31 -6.31
C SER A 154 -8.07 12.57 -7.65
N ASN A 155 -7.11 12.94 -8.51
CA ASN A 155 -6.94 12.35 -9.83
C ASN A 155 -5.57 11.66 -9.93
N PRO A 156 -5.53 10.33 -9.85
CA PRO A 156 -4.27 9.58 -9.85
C PRO A 156 -3.55 9.58 -11.19
N VAL A 157 -4.10 10.17 -12.24
CA VAL A 157 -3.35 10.42 -13.47
C VAL A 157 -2.06 11.18 -13.15
N SER A 158 -2.04 11.96 -12.06
CA SER A 158 -0.86 12.70 -11.64
C SER A 158 0.33 11.80 -11.30
N TYR A 159 0.15 10.58 -10.82
CA TYR A 159 1.30 9.73 -10.56
C TYR A 159 1.76 8.88 -11.75
N THR A 160 0.97 8.78 -12.81
CA THR A 160 1.45 8.18 -14.06
C THR A 160 2.40 9.10 -14.81
N HIS A 161 2.40 10.40 -14.47
CA HIS A 161 3.35 11.36 -14.99
C HIS A 161 4.67 11.38 -14.23
N LEU A 162 4.75 10.68 -13.09
CA LEU A 162 6.03 10.40 -12.47
C LEU A 162 6.81 9.56 -13.47
N THR A 163 8.05 9.94 -13.66
CA THR A 163 8.90 9.37 -14.70
C THR A 163 8.99 7.85 -14.55
N LEU A 164 8.08 7.15 -15.19
CA LEU A 164 8.20 5.72 -15.39
C LEU A 164 9.08 5.53 -16.61
N PRO A 165 10.31 5.06 -16.42
CA PRO A 165 11.19 4.83 -17.54
C PRO A 165 10.69 3.73 -18.46
#